data_0792926498ab0ca9094d3f041aa20326
#
_entry.id   0792926498ab0ca9094d3f041aa20326
#
_cell.length_a   1.000
_cell.length_b   1.000
_cell.length_c   1.000
_cell.angle_alpha   90.00
_cell.angle_beta   90.00
_cell.angle_gamma   90.00
#
_symmetry.space_group_name_H-M   'P 1'
#
loop_
_entity.id
_entity.type
_entity.pdbx_description
1 polymer ?
#
loop_
_entity_poly.entity_id
_entity_poly.type
_entity_poly.pdbx_seq_one_letter_code
_entity_poly.pdbx_strand_id
1 'polypeptide(L)'
;MRFPIYEVIPAWHFAMLDDTRRNDAYAAAIARAASGKRVLDIGTGTGLLAMLAARAGAKSVVSCEAVEVIAELARDIVAKNGFAGRIAVVAKDSSQMAVGKDIPERAEVLVTEVFSSGFTNEGVLATLEHAHAHLLTPGATVIPAGGRVVGYLAGGAVLENMLFAGKTK
;
A
#
# COMPACT_ATOMS: atom_id res chain seq x y z
N MET A 1 17.83 -4.31 20.22
CA MET A 1 16.74 -5.09 20.86
C MET A 1 15.86 -5.62 19.72
N ARG A 2 15.83 -6.93 19.47
CA ARG A 2 14.96 -7.49 18.43
C ARG A 2 13.61 -7.74 19.08
N PHE A 3 12.63 -6.87 18.80
CA PHE A 3 11.26 -7.18 19.13
C PHE A 3 10.79 -8.40 18.33
N PRO A 4 10.01 -9.32 18.91
CA PRO A 4 9.38 -10.37 18.13
C PRO A 4 8.51 -9.72 17.04
N ILE A 5 8.71 -10.14 15.82
CA ILE A 5 8.07 -9.54 14.63
C ILE A 5 6.54 -9.45 14.76
N TYR A 6 5.95 -10.41 15.50
CA TYR A 6 4.50 -10.49 15.77
C TYR A 6 3.96 -9.40 16.73
N GLU A 7 4.82 -8.75 17.50
CA GLU A 7 4.42 -7.64 18.37
C GLU A 7 4.38 -6.30 17.63
N VAL A 8 5.03 -6.24 16.47
CA VAL A 8 5.21 -5.02 15.68
C VAL A 8 4.32 -5.02 14.45
N ILE A 9 4.11 -6.20 13.85
CA ILE A 9 3.31 -6.35 12.62
C ILE A 9 1.94 -6.93 12.98
N PRO A 10 0.85 -6.19 12.76
CA PRO A 10 -0.49 -6.72 12.94
C PRO A 10 -0.73 -7.99 12.11
N ALA A 11 -1.44 -8.96 12.66
CA ALA A 11 -1.68 -10.27 12.02
C ALA A 11 -2.36 -10.18 10.64
N TRP A 12 -3.12 -9.13 10.39
CA TRP A 12 -3.77 -8.90 9.09
C TRP A 12 -2.78 -8.67 7.93
N HIS A 13 -1.54 -8.21 8.20
CA HIS A 13 -0.50 -8.14 7.17
C HIS A 13 -0.18 -9.52 6.56
N PHE A 14 -0.18 -10.57 7.38
CA PHE A 14 0.07 -11.94 6.89
C PHE A 14 -1.08 -12.42 6.02
N ALA A 15 -2.33 -12.15 6.42
CA ALA A 15 -3.49 -12.48 5.62
C ALA A 15 -3.47 -11.76 4.25
N MET A 16 -3.00 -10.52 4.19
CA MET A 16 -2.84 -9.79 2.94
C MET A 16 -1.75 -10.39 2.05
N LEU A 17 -0.63 -10.87 2.61
CA LEU A 17 0.43 -11.54 1.86
C LEU A 17 -0.05 -12.87 1.26
N ASP A 18 -0.92 -13.58 1.96
CA ASP A 18 -1.48 -14.86 1.52
C ASP A 18 -2.67 -14.71 0.56
N ASP A 19 -3.22 -13.49 0.41
CA ASP A 19 -4.31 -13.23 -0.54
C ASP A 19 -3.79 -13.22 -1.99
N THR A 20 -3.67 -14.40 -2.56
CA THR A 20 -3.19 -14.60 -3.94
C THR A 20 -4.05 -13.87 -4.96
N ARG A 21 -5.38 -13.85 -4.78
CA ARG A 21 -6.30 -13.17 -5.70
C ARG A 21 -6.05 -11.66 -5.74
N ARG A 22 -5.90 -11.04 -4.57
CA ARG A 22 -5.53 -9.63 -4.44
C ARG A 22 -4.16 -9.36 -5.07
N ASN A 23 -3.18 -10.14 -4.70
CA ASN A 23 -1.80 -9.96 -5.13
C ASN A 23 -1.64 -10.15 -6.64
N ASP A 24 -2.30 -11.13 -7.24
CA ASP A 24 -2.31 -11.36 -8.69
C ASP A 24 -2.98 -10.20 -9.45
N ALA A 25 -4.07 -9.65 -8.91
CA ALA A 25 -4.73 -8.49 -9.49
C ALA A 25 -3.81 -7.25 -9.51
N TYR A 26 -3.11 -6.98 -8.40
CA TYR A 26 -2.10 -5.92 -8.34
C TYR A 26 -0.94 -6.19 -9.31
N ALA A 27 -0.39 -7.41 -9.31
CA ALA A 27 0.70 -7.79 -10.20
C ALA A 27 0.34 -7.55 -11.67
N ALA A 28 -0.86 -7.97 -12.08
CA ALA A 28 -1.34 -7.77 -13.43
C ALA A 28 -1.55 -6.30 -13.79
N ALA A 29 -2.08 -5.48 -12.87
CA ALA A 29 -2.26 -4.05 -13.07
C ALA A 29 -0.91 -3.32 -13.18
N ILE A 30 0.01 -3.62 -12.27
CA ILE A 30 1.35 -3.05 -12.22
C ILE A 30 2.14 -3.42 -13.48
N ALA A 31 2.07 -4.69 -13.92
CA ALA A 31 2.76 -5.14 -15.14
C ALA A 31 2.34 -4.37 -16.40
N ARG A 32 1.07 -3.93 -16.48
CA ARG A 32 0.58 -3.11 -17.59
C ARG A 32 1.03 -1.65 -17.56
N ALA A 33 1.35 -1.12 -16.35
CA ALA A 33 1.56 0.31 -16.19
C ALA A 33 3.00 0.72 -15.86
N ALA A 34 3.79 -0.16 -15.22
CA ALA A 34 5.04 0.24 -14.56
C ALA A 34 6.28 0.21 -15.45
N SER A 35 6.27 -0.54 -16.56
CA SER A 35 7.47 -0.71 -17.39
C SER A 35 8.04 0.62 -17.91
N GLY A 36 9.31 0.89 -17.61
CA GLY A 36 10.01 2.12 -17.97
C GLY A 36 9.57 3.38 -17.23
N LYS A 37 8.65 3.28 -16.27
CA LYS A 37 8.05 4.41 -15.53
C LYS A 37 8.66 4.59 -14.14
N ARG A 38 8.59 5.82 -13.64
CA ARG A 38 8.83 6.13 -12.23
C ARG A 38 7.58 5.78 -11.44
N VAL A 39 7.74 4.89 -10.46
CA VAL A 39 6.64 4.39 -9.62
C VAL A 39 6.80 4.92 -8.20
N LEU A 40 5.71 5.40 -7.64
CA LEU A 40 5.56 5.69 -6.21
C LEU A 40 4.64 4.62 -5.62
N ASP A 41 5.07 4.01 -4.52
CA ASP A 41 4.26 3.08 -3.73
C ASP A 41 3.99 3.73 -2.36
N ILE A 42 2.73 3.96 -2.02
CA ILE A 42 2.31 4.59 -0.75
C ILE A 42 1.70 3.52 0.15
N GLY A 43 2.25 3.40 1.37
CA GLY A 43 1.86 2.37 2.33
C GLY A 43 2.52 1.04 1.99
N THR A 44 3.86 1.02 1.98
CA THR A 44 4.62 -0.13 1.46
C THR A 44 4.43 -1.43 2.25
N GLY A 45 4.14 -1.33 3.55
CA GLY A 45 4.06 -2.49 4.42
C GLY A 45 5.34 -3.33 4.34
N THR A 46 5.24 -4.53 3.78
CA THR A 46 6.38 -5.45 3.59
C THR A 46 7.17 -5.23 2.29
N GLY A 47 6.80 -4.24 1.47
CA GLY A 47 7.46 -3.96 0.19
C GLY A 47 6.95 -4.76 -1.00
N LEU A 48 5.85 -5.50 -0.86
CA LEU A 48 5.34 -6.41 -1.91
C LEU A 48 5.04 -5.67 -3.20
N LEU A 49 4.25 -4.59 -3.15
CA LEU A 49 3.81 -3.85 -4.34
C LEU A 49 4.99 -3.12 -5.01
N ALA A 50 5.90 -2.57 -4.21
CA ALA A 50 7.15 -1.98 -4.71
C ALA A 50 8.01 -3.01 -5.47
N MET A 51 8.14 -4.24 -4.93
CA MET A 51 8.89 -5.31 -5.59
C MET A 51 8.19 -5.79 -6.86
N LEU A 52 6.86 -5.85 -6.90
CA LEU A 52 6.10 -6.15 -8.12
C LEU A 52 6.35 -5.09 -9.20
N ALA A 53 6.38 -3.80 -8.84
CA ALA A 53 6.69 -2.71 -9.75
C ALA A 53 8.13 -2.82 -10.31
N ALA A 54 9.10 -3.10 -9.46
CA ALA A 54 10.48 -3.31 -9.88
C ALA A 54 10.63 -4.52 -10.81
N ARG A 55 9.94 -5.64 -10.52
CA ARG A 55 9.90 -6.82 -11.39
C ARG A 55 9.25 -6.54 -12.74
N ALA A 56 8.23 -5.69 -12.77
CA ALA A 56 7.55 -5.26 -13.99
C ALA A 56 8.38 -4.32 -14.86
N GLY A 57 9.63 -4.02 -14.48
CA GLY A 57 10.53 -3.19 -15.26
C GLY A 57 10.37 -1.69 -15.05
N ALA A 58 9.88 -1.27 -13.88
CA ALA A 58 9.88 0.15 -13.52
C ALA A 58 11.29 0.77 -13.65
N LYS A 59 11.36 2.01 -14.14
CA LYS A 59 12.62 2.77 -14.26
C LYS A 59 13.21 3.04 -12.87
N SER A 60 12.35 3.39 -11.93
CA SER A 60 12.68 3.56 -10.52
C SER A 60 11.44 3.35 -9.67
N VAL A 61 11.62 2.88 -8.45
CA VAL A 61 10.55 2.74 -7.46
C VAL A 61 10.97 3.48 -6.19
N VAL A 62 10.13 4.40 -5.76
CA VAL A 62 10.20 4.96 -4.41
C VAL A 62 8.97 4.48 -3.67
N SER A 63 9.17 4.03 -2.46
CA SER A 63 8.12 3.52 -1.61
C SER A 63 8.14 4.23 -0.27
N CYS A 64 7.00 4.53 0.34
CA CYS A 64 6.95 5.16 1.64
C CYS A 64 6.08 4.39 2.63
N GLU A 65 6.48 4.46 3.90
CA GLU A 65 5.79 3.85 5.03
C GLU A 65 5.86 4.81 6.23
N ALA A 66 4.71 5.10 6.81
CA ALA A 66 4.63 6.04 7.92
C ALA A 66 5.20 5.48 9.23
N VAL A 67 5.13 4.16 9.41
CA VAL A 67 5.62 3.48 10.60
C VAL A 67 7.07 3.07 10.39
N GLU A 68 8.00 3.72 11.08
CA GLU A 68 9.45 3.56 10.86
C GLU A 68 9.93 2.11 10.97
N VAL A 69 9.46 1.37 11.97
CA VAL A 69 9.85 -0.04 12.16
C VAL A 69 9.36 -0.94 11.02
N ILE A 70 8.22 -0.62 10.41
CA ILE A 70 7.72 -1.34 9.22
C ILE A 70 8.55 -0.95 8.00
N ALA A 71 8.91 0.33 7.86
CA ALA A 71 9.79 0.77 6.79
C ALA A 71 11.19 0.12 6.86
N GLU A 72 11.75 -0.07 8.05
CA GLU A 72 12.99 -0.81 8.25
C GLU A 72 12.86 -2.26 7.80
N LEU A 73 11.79 -2.92 8.21
CA LEU A 73 11.49 -4.29 7.77
C LEU A 73 11.33 -4.37 6.25
N ALA A 74 10.64 -3.40 5.64
CA ALA A 74 10.51 -3.35 4.19
C ALA A 74 11.86 -3.24 3.49
N ARG A 75 12.79 -2.41 4.00
CA ARG A 75 14.17 -2.31 3.47
C ARG A 75 14.88 -3.64 3.51
N ASP A 76 14.78 -4.36 4.63
CA ASP A 76 15.40 -5.67 4.80
C ASP A 76 14.82 -6.71 3.83
N ILE A 77 13.49 -6.73 3.67
CA ILE A 77 12.81 -7.64 2.75
C ILE A 77 13.19 -7.33 1.31
N VAL A 78 13.14 -6.07 0.91
CA VAL A 78 13.53 -5.58 -0.42
C VAL A 78 14.98 -5.98 -0.74
N ALA A 79 15.89 -5.79 0.22
CA ALA A 79 17.30 -6.16 0.06
C ALA A 79 17.50 -7.67 -0.09
N LYS A 80 16.84 -8.48 0.75
CA LYS A 80 16.91 -9.94 0.69
C LYS A 80 16.34 -10.51 -0.61
N ASN A 81 15.43 -9.80 -1.25
CA ASN A 81 14.87 -10.17 -2.55
C ASN A 81 15.67 -9.60 -3.74
N GLY A 82 16.82 -8.94 -3.51
CA GLY A 82 17.70 -8.45 -4.57
C GLY A 82 17.28 -7.12 -5.19
N PHE A 83 16.43 -6.33 -4.53
CA PHE A 83 15.92 -5.07 -5.07
C PHE A 83 16.51 -3.82 -4.42
N ALA A 84 17.50 -3.93 -3.51
CA ALA A 84 18.07 -2.80 -2.78
C ALA A 84 18.57 -1.64 -3.68
N GLY A 85 19.05 -1.95 -4.89
CA GLY A 85 19.51 -0.94 -5.86
C GLY A 85 18.41 -0.36 -6.76
N ARG A 86 17.17 -0.83 -6.64
CA ARG A 86 16.05 -0.46 -7.53
C ARG A 86 14.86 0.15 -6.79
N ILE A 87 14.76 -0.08 -5.49
CA ILE A 87 13.67 0.39 -4.64
C ILE A 87 14.26 1.20 -3.49
N ALA A 88 13.85 2.45 -3.37
CA ALA A 88 14.14 3.28 -2.22
C ALA A 88 12.93 3.29 -1.27
N VAL A 89 13.12 2.86 -0.01
CA VAL A 89 12.07 2.89 1.01
C VAL A 89 12.30 4.07 1.94
N VAL A 90 11.35 4.99 1.98
CA VAL A 90 11.35 6.21 2.80
C VAL A 90 10.45 6.00 4.02
N ALA A 91 11.01 6.12 5.23
CA ALA A 91 10.24 6.08 6.47
C ALA A 91 9.58 7.45 6.71
N LYS A 92 8.41 7.66 6.12
CA LYS A 92 7.70 8.94 6.18
C LYS A 92 6.24 8.77 5.75
N ASP A 93 5.37 9.54 6.39
CA ASP A 93 4.01 9.73 5.87
C ASP A 93 4.06 10.40 4.49
N SER A 94 3.24 9.93 3.56
CA SER A 94 3.23 10.44 2.18
C SER A 94 2.89 11.92 2.07
N SER A 95 2.10 12.46 3.00
CA SER A 95 1.77 13.89 3.07
C SER A 95 2.96 14.79 3.39
N GLN A 96 4.03 14.21 3.89
CA GLN A 96 5.27 14.92 4.24
C GLN A 96 6.37 14.72 3.17
N MET A 97 6.10 13.95 2.14
CA MET A 97 7.06 13.73 1.06
C MET A 97 7.13 14.92 0.10
N ALA A 98 8.32 15.16 -0.43
CA ALA A 98 8.56 16.24 -1.39
C ALA A 98 9.42 15.78 -2.56
N VAL A 99 9.09 16.28 -3.76
CA VAL A 99 9.92 16.12 -4.96
C VAL A 99 11.24 16.87 -4.78
N GLY A 100 12.34 16.28 -5.24
CA GLY A 100 13.70 16.79 -5.08
C GLY A 100 14.34 16.47 -3.73
N LYS A 101 13.57 15.93 -2.78
CA LYS A 101 14.07 15.52 -1.46
C LYS A 101 13.87 14.03 -1.21
N ASP A 102 12.62 13.59 -1.22
CA ASP A 102 12.24 12.21 -0.90
C ASP A 102 12.02 11.37 -2.18
N ILE A 103 11.54 11.99 -3.24
CA ILE A 103 11.49 11.44 -4.60
C ILE A 103 12.25 12.38 -5.54
N PRO A 104 13.11 11.84 -6.44
CA PRO A 104 13.90 12.68 -7.34
C PRO A 104 13.04 13.52 -8.29
N GLU A 105 12.02 12.90 -8.86
CA GLU A 105 11.08 13.48 -9.82
C GLU A 105 9.67 12.97 -9.54
N ARG A 106 8.65 13.68 -10.03
CA ARG A 106 7.25 13.26 -9.95
C ARG A 106 7.08 11.87 -10.56
N ALA A 107 6.31 11.02 -9.88
CA ALA A 107 6.01 9.67 -10.35
C ALA A 107 4.95 9.67 -11.45
N GLU A 108 5.06 8.72 -12.37
CA GLU A 108 4.13 8.50 -13.49
C GLU A 108 3.09 7.43 -13.16
N VAL A 109 3.39 6.61 -12.16
CA VAL A 109 2.49 5.57 -11.65
C VAL A 109 2.47 5.65 -10.14
N LEU A 110 1.29 5.68 -9.56
CA LEU A 110 1.05 5.46 -8.14
C LEU A 110 0.49 4.06 -7.93
N VAL A 111 1.11 3.32 -7.02
CA VAL A 111 0.54 2.09 -6.49
C VAL A 111 0.27 2.33 -5.02
N THR A 112 -0.89 1.94 -4.51
CA THR A 112 -1.20 2.10 -3.09
C THR A 112 -2.23 1.08 -2.62
N GLU A 113 -2.12 0.68 -1.37
CA GLU A 113 -3.11 -0.12 -0.69
C GLU A 113 -3.26 0.38 0.76
N VAL A 114 -3.95 1.50 0.90
CA VAL A 114 -4.28 2.17 2.16
C VAL A 114 -5.80 2.25 2.32
N PHE A 115 -6.46 1.12 2.09
CA PHE A 115 -7.92 1.00 2.10
C PHE A 115 -8.35 0.14 3.27
N SER A 116 -9.24 0.67 4.10
CA SER A 116 -9.95 -0.12 5.11
C SER A 116 -11.16 -0.84 4.51
N SER A 117 -11.82 -1.68 5.31
CA SER A 117 -13.10 -2.31 4.96
C SER A 117 -14.19 -1.28 4.60
N GLY A 118 -14.14 -0.07 5.17
CA GLY A 118 -15.01 1.06 4.83
C GLY A 118 -14.52 1.91 3.65
N PHE A 119 -13.47 1.48 2.96
CA PHE A 119 -12.81 2.09 1.82
C PHE A 119 -12.13 3.45 2.10
N THR A 120 -12.79 4.38 2.78
CA THR A 120 -12.28 5.76 2.98
C THR A 120 -11.75 6.04 4.38
N ASN A 121 -11.81 5.07 5.30
CA ASN A 121 -11.56 5.32 6.73
C ASN A 121 -10.08 5.54 7.08
N GLU A 122 -9.15 5.14 6.23
CA GLU A 122 -7.69 5.25 6.47
C GLU A 122 -7.07 6.49 5.80
N GLY A 123 -7.89 7.51 5.52
CA GLY A 123 -7.39 8.78 4.98
C GLY A 123 -6.98 8.71 3.51
N VAL A 124 -7.43 7.69 2.75
CA VAL A 124 -7.06 7.50 1.34
C VAL A 124 -7.33 8.72 0.47
N LEU A 125 -8.42 9.46 0.72
CA LEU A 125 -8.77 10.65 -0.07
C LEU A 125 -7.70 11.74 0.10
N ALA A 126 -7.32 12.07 1.33
CA ALA A 126 -6.26 13.05 1.60
C ALA A 126 -4.91 12.60 1.04
N THR A 127 -4.59 11.30 1.15
CA THR A 127 -3.40 10.69 0.55
C THR A 127 -3.38 10.88 -0.97
N LEU A 128 -4.48 10.60 -1.66
CA LEU A 128 -4.58 10.75 -3.11
C LEU A 128 -4.56 12.21 -3.55
N GLU A 129 -5.26 13.10 -2.84
CA GLU A 129 -5.23 14.55 -3.10
C GLU A 129 -3.80 15.10 -3.01
N HIS A 130 -3.10 14.78 -1.92
CA HIS A 130 -1.70 15.19 -1.73
C HIS A 130 -0.79 14.62 -2.83
N ALA A 131 -0.91 13.32 -3.13
CA ALA A 131 -0.12 12.67 -4.16
C ALA A 131 -0.32 13.33 -5.53
N HIS A 132 -1.57 13.56 -5.94
CA HIS A 132 -1.88 14.25 -7.20
C HIS A 132 -1.33 15.68 -7.25
N ALA A 133 -1.48 16.45 -6.19
CA ALA A 133 -1.01 17.82 -6.14
C ALA A 133 0.52 17.93 -6.16
N HIS A 134 1.22 17.03 -5.46
CA HIS A 134 2.62 17.24 -5.12
C HIS A 134 3.59 16.18 -5.64
N LEU A 135 3.16 14.92 -5.79
CA LEU A 135 4.09 13.78 -6.02
C LEU A 135 3.95 13.15 -7.41
N LEU A 136 2.83 13.36 -8.11
CA LEU A 136 2.54 12.72 -9.39
C LEU A 136 2.64 13.68 -10.57
N THR A 137 2.96 13.13 -11.74
CA THR A 137 2.83 13.87 -13.00
C THR A 137 1.36 14.06 -13.37
N PRO A 138 1.01 15.11 -14.12
CA PRO A 138 -0.33 15.20 -14.72
C PRO A 138 -0.63 13.95 -15.55
N GLY A 139 -1.80 13.33 -15.32
CA GLY A 139 -2.20 12.10 -16.02
C GLY A 139 -1.51 10.83 -15.55
N ALA A 140 -0.87 10.84 -14.39
CA ALA A 140 -0.29 9.62 -13.79
C ALA A 140 -1.33 8.51 -13.64
N THR A 141 -0.91 7.27 -13.85
CA THR A 141 -1.76 6.09 -13.60
C THR A 141 -1.81 5.80 -12.11
N VAL A 142 -3.00 5.59 -11.57
CA VAL A 142 -3.22 5.21 -10.17
C VAL A 142 -3.71 3.76 -10.09
N ILE A 143 -3.10 2.95 -9.24
CA ILE A 143 -3.46 1.55 -9.01
C ILE A 143 -3.74 1.35 -7.52
N PRO A 144 -4.99 1.00 -7.16
CA PRO A 144 -6.15 0.79 -8.02
C PRO A 144 -6.72 2.11 -8.57
N ALA A 145 -7.38 2.05 -9.73
CA ALA A 145 -7.99 3.23 -10.35
C ALA A 145 -9.27 3.70 -9.65
N GLY A 146 -9.80 2.90 -8.75
CA GLY A 146 -11.02 3.20 -7.99
C GLY A 146 -11.52 1.97 -7.23
N GLY A 147 -12.59 2.15 -6.45
CA GLY A 147 -13.21 1.09 -5.69
C GLY A 147 -14.72 1.29 -5.57
N ARG A 148 -15.41 0.27 -5.06
CA ARG A 148 -16.85 0.30 -4.77
C ARG A 148 -17.11 -0.25 -3.39
N VAL A 149 -17.94 0.44 -2.63
CA VAL A 149 -18.53 -0.09 -1.41
C VAL A 149 -19.82 -0.81 -1.80
N VAL A 150 -19.93 -2.08 -1.43
CA VAL A 150 -21.10 -2.91 -1.71
C VAL A 150 -21.74 -3.31 -0.38
N GLY A 151 -23.03 -3.03 -0.25
CA GLY A 151 -23.84 -3.43 0.89
C GLY A 151 -24.75 -4.59 0.54
N TYR A 152 -24.92 -5.53 1.47
CA TYR A 152 -25.86 -6.63 1.36
C TYR A 152 -26.84 -6.57 2.53
N LEU A 153 -28.11 -6.80 2.26
CA LEU A 153 -29.07 -7.09 3.32
C LEU A 153 -28.88 -8.54 3.75
N ALA A 154 -28.62 -8.74 5.02
CA ALA A 154 -28.42 -10.05 5.59
C ALA A 154 -29.20 -10.15 6.91
N GLY A 155 -29.73 -11.33 7.21
CA GLY A 155 -30.45 -11.62 8.46
C GLY A 155 -30.09 -13.01 8.97
N GLY A 156 -30.47 -13.30 10.20
CA GLY A 156 -30.29 -14.60 10.84
C GLY A 156 -29.69 -14.50 12.24
N ALA A 157 -29.90 -15.53 13.02
CA ALA A 157 -29.57 -15.56 14.45
C ALA A 157 -28.08 -15.23 14.75
N VAL A 158 -27.17 -15.59 13.87
CA VAL A 158 -25.73 -15.28 14.05
C VAL A 158 -25.48 -13.78 13.95
N LEU A 159 -26.06 -13.10 12.96
CA LEU A 159 -25.93 -11.66 12.79
C LEU A 159 -26.66 -10.89 13.90
N GLU A 160 -27.83 -11.35 14.30
CA GLU A 160 -28.56 -10.78 15.43
C GLU A 160 -27.73 -10.85 16.71
N ASN A 161 -27.09 -11.98 17.00
CA ASN A 161 -26.18 -12.13 18.13
C ASN A 161 -24.95 -11.22 18.05
N MET A 162 -24.36 -11.04 16.86
CA MET A 162 -23.21 -10.14 16.68
C MET A 162 -23.58 -8.66 16.88
N LEU A 163 -24.78 -8.26 16.41
CA LEU A 163 -25.23 -6.86 16.49
C LEU A 163 -25.81 -6.50 17.87
N PHE A 164 -26.31 -7.48 18.62
CA PHE A 164 -27.00 -7.26 19.89
C PHE A 164 -26.31 -7.90 21.10
N ALA A 165 -25.09 -8.38 20.96
CA ALA A 165 -24.30 -8.97 22.05
C ALA A 165 -24.06 -8.03 23.28
N GLY A 166 -24.49 -6.79 23.21
CA GLY A 166 -24.45 -5.82 24.32
C GLY A 166 -25.76 -5.67 25.12
N LYS A 167 -26.82 -6.41 24.78
CA LYS A 167 -28.09 -6.40 25.56
C LYS A 167 -28.22 -7.65 26.41
N THR A 168 -27.28 -7.89 27.29
CA THR A 168 -27.53 -8.71 28.47
C THR A 168 -28.22 -7.82 29.53
N LYS A 169 -29.41 -8.28 29.94
CA LYS A 169 -30.18 -7.68 31.05
C LYS A 169 -29.40 -7.74 32.33
#